data_1bf4f4e157a57184eceeeb5f01f9a564
#
_entry.id   1bf4f4e157a57184eceeeb5f01f9a564
#
_cell.length_a   1.000
_cell.length_b   1.000
_cell.length_c   1.000
_cell.angle_alpha   90.00
_cell.angle_beta   90.00
_cell.angle_gamma   90.00
#
_symmetry.space_group_name_H-M   'P 1'
#
loop_
_entity.id
_entity.type
_entity.pdbx_description
1 polymer ?
#
loop_
_entity_poly.entity_id
_entity_poly.type
_entity_poly.pdbx_seq_one_letter_code
_entity_poly.pdbx_strand_id
1 'polypeptide(L)'
;NEPARSNVLHGGIDGLHQQTFQASPTRADNAVVFSLALPHLADGFPGDRLITVRYKLLENLSLQFDFAASTDRTTVMNLANHAYFNLGGPLSEHELSLNAGEYTPVNDWLIPTGEIAPLIGSTLDYSDWKAVGDTAIDHNFVLPEDGKLRRAASLRLRATQLQLDVLTTQPALQVYTGDGLNTPFAPRSGICLEAQGFSNAPNQSNFPSIALEPGATYRQRTIYQLKEIATV
;
A
#
# COMPACT_ATOMS: atom_id res chain seq x y z
N ASN A 1 12.89 5.41 13.47
CA ASN A 1 13.89 4.36 13.19
C ASN A 1 14.89 4.75 12.10
N GLU A 2 14.75 5.93 11.50
CA GLU A 2 15.73 6.51 10.58
C GLU A 2 16.32 7.80 11.17
N PRO A 3 17.21 7.72 12.18
CA PRO A 3 17.68 8.88 12.92
C PRO A 3 18.44 9.90 12.05
N ALA A 4 19.14 9.44 11.01
CA ALA A 4 19.82 10.32 10.07
C ALA A 4 18.87 11.20 9.25
N ARG A 5 17.62 10.77 9.08
CA ARG A 5 16.54 11.48 8.36
C ARG A 5 15.51 12.10 9.28
N SER A 6 15.60 11.86 10.59
CA SER A 6 14.65 12.33 11.62
C SER A 6 13.20 11.91 11.31
N ASN A 7 12.98 10.71 10.76
CA ASN A 7 11.66 10.20 10.42
C ASN A 7 11.43 8.77 10.94
N VAL A 8 10.17 8.36 10.89
CA VAL A 8 9.70 7.01 11.20
C VAL A 8 9.23 6.36 9.90
N LEU A 9 9.84 5.24 9.56
CA LEU A 9 9.48 4.42 8.40
C LEU A 9 8.81 3.12 8.88
N HIS A 10 7.74 2.69 8.20
CA HIS A 10 7.03 1.43 8.43
C HIS A 10 6.55 1.20 9.90
N GLY A 11 6.25 2.28 10.61
CA GLY A 11 5.73 2.20 11.98
C GLY A 11 6.77 2.01 13.08
N GLY A 12 8.06 2.22 12.81
CA GLY A 12 9.10 2.20 13.84
C GLY A 12 10.05 1.02 13.77
N ILE A 13 10.84 0.83 14.83
CA ILE A 13 11.85 -0.25 14.92
C ILE A 13 11.13 -1.61 15.04
N ASP A 14 10.11 -1.67 15.89
CA ASP A 14 9.30 -2.86 16.13
C ASP A 14 7.97 -2.80 15.36
N GLY A 15 7.96 -2.13 14.20
CA GLY A 15 6.79 -1.98 13.35
C GLY A 15 6.02 -3.27 13.08
N LEU A 16 4.80 -3.18 12.58
CA LEU A 16 3.86 -4.32 12.46
C LEU A 16 4.45 -5.54 11.75
N HIS A 17 5.39 -5.35 10.82
CA HIS A 17 6.07 -6.42 10.09
C HIS A 17 7.02 -7.27 10.97
N GLN A 18 7.40 -6.78 12.15
CA GLN A 18 8.23 -7.49 13.14
C GLN A 18 7.37 -8.17 14.22
N GLN A 19 6.07 -7.91 14.27
CA GLN A 19 5.19 -8.38 15.32
C GLN A 19 4.61 -9.77 15.03
N THR A 20 4.33 -10.50 16.11
CA THR A 20 3.64 -11.80 16.01
C THR A 20 2.15 -11.60 16.20
N PHE A 21 1.38 -11.84 15.16
CA PHE A 21 -0.08 -11.78 15.20
C PHE A 21 -0.67 -13.11 15.67
N GLN A 22 -1.78 -13.03 16.40
CA GLN A 22 -2.62 -14.19 16.70
C GLN A 22 -3.50 -14.50 15.49
N ALA A 23 -3.53 -15.75 15.05
CA ALA A 23 -4.30 -16.20 13.90
C ALA A 23 -5.55 -16.96 14.32
N SER A 24 -6.70 -16.58 13.78
CA SER A 24 -8.00 -17.23 13.99
C SER A 24 -8.61 -17.63 12.64
N PRO A 25 -8.50 -18.91 12.23
CA PRO A 25 -9.08 -19.38 10.97
C PRO A 25 -10.61 -19.37 11.00
N THR A 26 -11.22 -18.92 9.92
CA THR A 26 -12.68 -18.97 9.67
C THR A 26 -12.92 -19.83 8.42
N ARG A 27 -12.89 -21.16 8.59
CA ARG A 27 -12.93 -22.13 7.48
C ARG A 27 -14.18 -22.00 6.61
N ALA A 28 -15.34 -21.72 7.21
CA ALA A 28 -16.60 -21.53 6.48
C ALA A 28 -16.55 -20.40 5.45
N ASP A 29 -15.65 -19.41 5.66
CA ASP A 29 -15.53 -18.22 4.83
C ASP A 29 -14.28 -18.21 3.95
N ASN A 30 -13.48 -19.28 3.94
CA ASN A 30 -12.13 -19.28 3.35
C ASN A 30 -11.29 -18.10 3.82
N ALA A 31 -11.27 -17.83 5.12
CA ALA A 31 -10.63 -16.66 5.68
C ALA A 31 -9.82 -16.98 6.94
N VAL A 32 -8.87 -16.10 7.23
CA VAL A 32 -8.16 -16.06 8.51
C VAL A 32 -8.14 -14.62 9.00
N VAL A 33 -8.38 -14.43 10.29
CA VAL A 33 -8.23 -13.12 10.96
C VAL A 33 -6.94 -13.15 11.76
N PHE A 34 -6.06 -12.21 11.48
CA PHE A 34 -4.89 -11.92 12.29
C PHE A 34 -5.20 -10.75 13.21
N SER A 35 -4.85 -10.85 14.48
CA SER A 35 -5.06 -9.79 15.48
C SER A 35 -3.79 -9.52 16.27
N LEU A 36 -3.57 -8.24 16.59
CA LEU A 36 -2.44 -7.74 17.36
C LEU A 36 -2.91 -6.63 18.30
N ALA A 37 -2.57 -6.75 19.58
CA ALA A 37 -2.72 -5.69 20.55
C ALA A 37 -1.36 -5.04 20.82
N LEU A 38 -1.28 -3.73 20.71
CA LEU A 38 -0.08 -2.93 20.99
C LEU A 38 -0.37 -1.98 22.16
N PRO A 39 0.49 -1.95 23.18
CA PRO A 39 0.30 -1.05 24.31
C PRO A 39 0.57 0.40 23.95
N HIS A 40 0.07 1.30 24.77
CA HIS A 40 0.36 2.73 24.71
C HIS A 40 1.88 2.98 24.60
N LEU A 41 2.28 3.84 23.67
CA LEU A 41 3.67 4.21 23.34
C LEU A 41 4.54 3.10 22.75
N ALA A 42 4.00 1.95 22.37
CA ALA A 42 4.75 1.03 21.50
C ALA A 42 5.16 1.78 20.22
N ASP A 43 6.46 1.78 19.91
CA ASP A 43 7.11 2.59 18.86
C ASP A 43 6.80 4.11 18.92
N GLY A 44 6.44 4.63 20.12
CA GLY A 44 6.13 6.03 20.34
C GLY A 44 4.70 6.45 19.97
N PHE A 45 3.86 5.53 19.45
CA PHE A 45 2.48 5.87 19.10
C PHE A 45 1.56 5.86 20.30
N PRO A 46 0.73 6.93 20.51
CA PRO A 46 -0.21 7.00 21.62
C PRO A 46 -1.31 5.94 21.53
N GLY A 47 -1.88 5.59 22.67
CA GLY A 47 -3.04 4.72 22.84
C GLY A 47 -2.73 3.22 22.79
N ASP A 48 -3.53 2.44 23.53
CA ASP A 48 -3.61 1.01 23.34
C ASP A 48 -4.34 0.75 22.02
N ARG A 49 -3.74 -0.02 21.13
CA ARG A 49 -4.25 -0.23 19.77
C ARG A 49 -4.54 -1.70 19.55
N LEU A 50 -5.76 -1.98 19.09
CA LEU A 50 -6.12 -3.31 18.60
C LEU A 50 -6.19 -3.25 17.07
N ILE A 51 -5.36 -4.04 16.40
CA ILE A 51 -5.30 -4.12 14.95
C ILE A 51 -5.76 -5.50 14.52
N THR A 52 -6.62 -5.57 13.54
CA THR A 52 -7.06 -6.82 12.90
C THR A 52 -6.91 -6.73 11.40
N VAL A 53 -6.48 -7.82 10.78
CA VAL A 53 -6.42 -7.98 9.34
C VAL A 53 -7.08 -9.30 8.98
N ARG A 54 -8.16 -9.24 8.21
CA ARG A 54 -8.84 -10.43 7.69
C ARG A 54 -8.41 -10.68 6.27
N TYR A 55 -7.73 -11.80 6.05
CA TYR A 55 -7.41 -12.32 4.73
C TYR A 55 -8.53 -13.27 4.30
N LYS A 56 -9.08 -13.06 3.13
CA LYS A 56 -10.13 -13.91 2.55
C LYS A 56 -9.79 -14.27 1.11
N LEU A 57 -9.70 -15.55 0.83
CA LEU A 57 -9.62 -16.04 -0.53
C LEU A 57 -11.04 -16.04 -1.13
N LEU A 58 -11.21 -15.26 -2.19
CA LEU A 58 -12.45 -15.19 -2.96
C LEU A 58 -12.39 -16.19 -4.14
N GLU A 59 -13.55 -16.48 -4.72
CA GLU A 59 -13.62 -17.08 -6.04
C GLU A 59 -12.88 -16.18 -7.05
N ASN A 60 -12.63 -16.57 -8.24
CA ASN A 60 -11.98 -15.77 -9.27
C ASN A 60 -10.52 -15.31 -8.96
N LEU A 61 -9.75 -16.12 -8.24
CA LEU A 61 -8.33 -15.87 -7.93
C LEU A 61 -8.08 -14.51 -7.27
N SER A 62 -8.96 -14.10 -6.37
CA SER A 62 -8.80 -12.84 -5.64
C SER A 62 -8.49 -13.08 -4.16
N LEU A 63 -7.57 -12.28 -3.63
CA LEU A 63 -7.25 -12.23 -2.20
C LEU A 63 -7.67 -10.87 -1.64
N GLN A 64 -8.62 -10.89 -0.71
CA GLN A 64 -9.14 -9.71 -0.04
C GLN A 64 -8.47 -9.53 1.32
N PHE A 65 -8.13 -8.29 1.64
CA PHE A 65 -7.63 -7.81 2.92
C PHE A 65 -8.63 -6.80 3.49
N ASP A 66 -9.20 -7.11 4.66
CA ASP A 66 -9.97 -6.15 5.44
C ASP A 66 -9.15 -5.79 6.69
N PHE A 67 -8.68 -4.55 6.76
CA PHE A 67 -8.02 -4.03 7.95
C PHE A 67 -9.03 -3.29 8.82
N ALA A 68 -8.90 -3.45 10.13
CA ALA A 68 -9.59 -2.62 11.09
C ALA A 68 -8.68 -2.35 12.29
N ALA A 69 -8.82 -1.15 12.86
CA ALA A 69 -8.10 -0.81 14.08
C ALA A 69 -8.95 0.10 14.98
N SER A 70 -8.70 -0.01 16.27
CA SER A 70 -9.26 0.87 17.31
C SER A 70 -8.19 1.29 18.30
N THR A 71 -8.47 2.35 19.06
CA THR A 71 -7.55 2.91 20.05
C THR A 71 -8.34 3.50 21.23
N ASP A 72 -7.70 3.61 22.38
CA ASP A 72 -8.23 4.32 23.56
C ASP A 72 -7.77 5.78 23.65
N ARG A 73 -6.84 6.22 22.80
CA ARG A 73 -6.34 7.60 22.69
C ARG A 73 -6.14 7.99 21.26
N THR A 74 -6.27 9.28 20.94
CA THR A 74 -5.94 9.81 19.63
C THR A 74 -4.54 9.37 19.19
N THR A 75 -4.46 8.75 18.04
CA THR A 75 -3.20 8.27 17.43
C THR A 75 -3.26 8.44 15.92
N VAL A 76 -2.21 8.06 15.21
CA VAL A 76 -2.22 7.95 13.74
C VAL A 76 -2.31 6.49 13.32
N MET A 77 -3.07 6.22 12.24
CA MET A 77 -3.25 4.87 11.71
C MET A 77 -3.23 4.91 10.19
N ASN A 78 -2.22 4.28 9.60
CA ASN A 78 -2.08 4.14 8.16
C ASN A 78 -1.48 2.76 7.88
N LEU A 79 -2.29 1.83 7.40
CA LEU A 79 -1.92 0.43 7.23
C LEU A 79 -1.83 0.11 5.73
N ALA A 80 -0.86 -0.73 5.37
CA ALA A 80 -0.71 -1.23 4.01
C ALA A 80 -0.29 -2.70 4.00
N ASN A 81 -0.56 -3.40 2.92
CA ASN A 81 0.09 -4.66 2.58
C ASN A 81 1.28 -4.36 1.66
N HIS A 82 2.49 -4.72 2.09
CA HIS A 82 3.74 -4.42 1.41
C HIS A 82 4.26 -5.62 0.60
N ALA A 83 3.35 -6.29 -0.11
CA ALA A 83 3.74 -7.41 -0.98
C ALA A 83 4.47 -6.91 -2.24
N TYR A 84 5.53 -7.63 -2.61
CA TYR A 84 6.21 -7.43 -3.89
C TYR A 84 5.65 -8.38 -4.94
N PHE A 85 5.32 -7.84 -6.10
CA PHE A 85 4.78 -8.61 -7.22
C PHE A 85 5.78 -8.70 -8.36
N ASN A 86 5.88 -9.90 -8.94
CA ASN A 86 6.55 -10.17 -10.20
C ASN A 86 5.73 -11.21 -10.95
N LEU A 87 5.33 -10.93 -12.16
CA LEU A 87 4.48 -11.81 -12.97
C LEU A 87 5.29 -12.76 -13.87
N GLY A 88 6.57 -12.98 -13.55
CA GLY A 88 7.40 -14.01 -14.18
C GLY A 88 8.43 -13.49 -15.20
N GLY A 89 8.88 -12.22 -15.06
CA GLY A 89 9.90 -11.64 -15.94
C GLY A 89 10.59 -10.41 -15.37
N PRO A 90 11.48 -9.76 -16.13
CA PRO A 90 12.11 -8.50 -15.74
C PRO A 90 11.06 -7.43 -15.46
N LEU A 91 11.24 -6.65 -14.37
CA LEU A 91 10.26 -5.61 -14.02
C LEU A 91 10.10 -4.56 -15.13
N SER A 92 11.15 -4.27 -15.87
CA SER A 92 11.13 -3.34 -17.00
C SER A 92 10.16 -3.72 -18.14
N GLU A 93 9.82 -5.01 -18.26
CA GLU A 93 8.88 -5.53 -19.27
C GLU A 93 7.43 -5.54 -18.78
N HIS A 94 7.20 -5.35 -17.47
CA HIS A 94 5.85 -5.21 -16.95
C HIS A 94 5.25 -3.87 -17.39
N GLU A 95 3.96 -3.89 -17.70
CA GLU A 95 3.19 -2.68 -17.97
C GLU A 95 2.32 -2.36 -16.75
N LEU A 96 2.32 -1.09 -16.36
CA LEU A 96 1.54 -0.54 -15.24
C LEU A 96 0.47 0.41 -15.79
N SER A 97 -0.70 0.42 -15.14
CA SER A 97 -1.74 1.43 -15.33
C SER A 97 -2.30 1.81 -13.97
N LEU A 98 -2.38 3.11 -13.67
CA LEU A 98 -2.86 3.67 -12.41
C LEU A 98 -4.13 4.48 -12.63
N ASN A 99 -5.09 4.34 -11.74
CA ASN A 99 -6.29 5.20 -11.70
C ASN A 99 -6.01 6.45 -10.87
N ALA A 100 -5.00 7.21 -11.24
CA ALA A 100 -4.54 8.41 -10.56
C ALA A 100 -4.30 9.52 -11.58
N GLY A 101 -4.61 10.75 -11.20
CA GLY A 101 -4.30 11.95 -11.99
C GLY A 101 -3.22 12.83 -11.37
N GLU A 102 -2.85 12.54 -10.11
CA GLU A 102 -1.93 13.32 -9.30
C GLU A 102 -1.06 12.40 -8.45
N TYR A 103 0.03 12.96 -7.93
CA TYR A 103 0.92 12.28 -6.99
C TYR A 103 1.48 13.27 -5.97
N THR A 104 2.09 12.79 -4.90
CA THR A 104 2.79 13.65 -3.93
C THR A 104 4.29 13.62 -4.20
N PRO A 105 4.89 14.74 -4.67
CA PRO A 105 6.34 14.87 -4.80
C PRO A 105 7.06 14.66 -3.47
N VAL A 106 8.27 14.12 -3.56
CA VAL A 106 9.13 13.87 -2.41
C VAL A 106 10.41 14.72 -2.49
N ASN A 107 11.01 14.98 -1.33
CA ASN A 107 12.34 15.58 -1.23
C ASN A 107 13.45 14.54 -1.39
N ASP A 108 14.72 14.94 -1.27
CA ASP A 108 15.90 14.07 -1.39
C ASP A 108 15.93 12.91 -0.35
N TRP A 109 15.08 12.98 0.68
CA TRP A 109 14.93 11.97 1.71
C TRP A 109 13.73 11.06 1.49
N LEU A 110 13.08 11.15 0.32
CA LEU A 110 11.85 10.43 -0.05
C LEU A 110 10.65 10.76 0.86
N ILE A 111 10.64 11.95 1.47
CA ILE A 111 9.55 12.42 2.31
C ILE A 111 8.65 13.35 1.48
N PRO A 112 7.32 13.11 1.43
CA PRO A 112 6.37 13.99 0.74
C PRO A 112 6.47 15.44 1.23
N THR A 113 6.57 16.37 0.27
CA THR A 113 6.77 17.81 0.52
C THR A 113 5.50 18.54 0.96
N GLY A 114 4.33 17.92 0.78
CA GLY A 114 3.02 18.54 0.94
C GLY A 114 2.42 19.01 -0.39
N GLU A 115 3.18 19.03 -1.47
CA GLU A 115 2.67 19.30 -2.79
C GLU A 115 1.81 18.11 -3.29
N ILE A 116 0.76 18.41 -4.05
CA ILE A 116 0.00 17.46 -4.88
C ILE A 116 0.16 17.95 -6.31
N ALA A 117 0.91 17.19 -7.10
CA ALA A 117 1.27 17.57 -8.46
C ALA A 117 0.56 16.71 -9.51
N PRO A 118 0.19 17.28 -10.68
CA PRO A 118 -0.44 16.51 -11.75
C PRO A 118 0.55 15.52 -12.37
N LEU A 119 0.03 14.33 -12.75
CA LEU A 119 0.82 13.31 -13.44
C LEU A 119 1.04 13.64 -14.91
N ILE A 120 0.11 14.35 -15.53
CA ILE A 120 0.16 14.66 -16.95
C ILE A 120 1.47 15.36 -17.34
N GLY A 121 2.17 14.80 -18.32
CA GLY A 121 3.46 15.32 -18.77
C GLY A 121 4.67 14.94 -17.89
N SER A 122 4.47 14.19 -16.80
CA SER A 122 5.54 13.65 -15.96
C SER A 122 6.00 12.27 -16.44
N THR A 123 7.21 11.86 -16.03
CA THR A 123 7.71 10.50 -16.26
C THR A 123 6.91 9.46 -15.46
N LEU A 124 6.19 9.89 -14.42
CA LEU A 124 5.34 9.08 -13.55
C LEU A 124 3.90 8.96 -14.06
N ASP A 125 3.58 9.48 -15.24
CA ASP A 125 2.25 9.32 -15.83
C ASP A 125 2.06 7.87 -16.33
N TYR A 126 1.27 7.13 -15.56
CA TYR A 126 0.80 5.77 -15.81
C TYR A 126 -0.74 5.73 -15.89
N SER A 127 -1.40 6.83 -16.21
CA SER A 127 -2.87 6.89 -16.38
C SER A 127 -3.36 5.92 -17.46
N ASP A 128 -2.53 5.69 -18.49
CA ASP A 128 -2.68 4.61 -19.45
C ASP A 128 -1.61 3.52 -19.27
N TRP A 129 -1.78 2.40 -19.96
CA TRP A 129 -0.81 1.31 -19.94
C TRP A 129 0.55 1.77 -20.47
N LYS A 130 1.56 1.67 -19.63
CA LYS A 130 2.93 2.04 -19.95
C LYS A 130 3.90 1.04 -19.30
N ALA A 131 4.96 0.68 -20.04
CA ALA A 131 6.03 -0.14 -19.49
C ALA A 131 6.65 0.55 -18.27
N VAL A 132 6.91 -0.21 -17.20
CA VAL A 132 7.65 0.28 -16.03
C VAL A 132 9.04 0.74 -16.46
N GLY A 133 9.66 0.02 -17.42
CA GLY A 133 10.98 0.37 -17.96
C GLY A 133 12.02 0.50 -16.84
N ASP A 134 12.92 1.47 -16.98
CA ASP A 134 13.96 1.75 -15.97
C ASP A 134 13.56 2.88 -15.01
N THR A 135 12.31 3.35 -15.05
CA THR A 135 11.83 4.40 -14.15
C THR A 135 11.85 3.91 -12.71
N ALA A 136 12.63 4.58 -11.87
CA ALA A 136 12.58 4.38 -10.42
C ALA A 136 11.35 5.10 -9.86
N ILE A 137 10.48 4.35 -9.20
CA ILE A 137 9.25 4.87 -8.60
C ILE A 137 9.30 4.55 -7.11
N ASP A 138 9.09 5.56 -6.28
CA ASP A 138 8.81 5.45 -4.85
C ASP A 138 7.94 6.64 -4.45
N HIS A 139 6.69 6.61 -4.93
CA HIS A 139 5.78 7.75 -4.83
C HIS A 139 4.37 7.32 -4.44
N ASN A 140 3.69 8.21 -3.75
CA ASN A 140 2.29 8.10 -3.41
C ASN A 140 1.42 8.73 -4.52
N PHE A 141 0.60 7.91 -5.17
CA PHE A 141 -0.33 8.32 -6.22
C PHE A 141 -1.70 8.59 -5.62
N VAL A 142 -2.29 9.73 -5.97
CA VAL A 142 -3.58 10.18 -5.45
C VAL A 142 -4.70 9.52 -6.25
N LEU A 143 -5.52 8.75 -5.56
CA LEU A 143 -6.68 8.06 -6.13
C LEU A 143 -7.94 8.94 -6.01
N PRO A 144 -8.96 8.77 -6.87
CA PRO A 144 -10.23 9.44 -6.69
C PRO A 144 -10.82 9.15 -5.30
N GLU A 145 -11.20 10.19 -4.55
CA GLU A 145 -11.70 10.05 -3.18
C GLU A 145 -13.23 9.94 -3.19
N ASP A 146 -13.74 8.71 -3.20
CA ASP A 146 -15.19 8.44 -3.09
C ASP A 146 -15.52 7.42 -1.98
N GLY A 147 -14.51 6.93 -1.25
CA GLY A 147 -14.64 5.92 -0.19
C GLY A 147 -15.13 4.54 -0.66
N LYS A 148 -15.31 4.35 -1.97
CA LYS A 148 -15.80 3.09 -2.54
C LYS A 148 -14.63 2.19 -2.94
N LEU A 149 -14.92 0.90 -2.99
CA LEU A 149 -13.97 -0.07 -3.55
C LEU A 149 -13.87 0.17 -5.07
N ARG A 150 -12.67 0.50 -5.54
CA ARG A 150 -12.39 0.77 -6.95
C ARG A 150 -11.02 0.26 -7.35
N ARG A 151 -10.81 0.07 -8.63
CA ARG A 151 -9.49 -0.25 -9.16
C ARG A 151 -8.54 0.94 -8.94
N ALA A 152 -7.42 0.69 -8.28
CA ALA A 152 -6.33 1.65 -8.06
C ALA A 152 -5.23 1.48 -9.11
N ALA A 153 -4.86 0.23 -9.37
CA ALA A 153 -3.79 -0.11 -10.29
C ALA A 153 -4.09 -1.40 -11.05
N SER A 154 -3.43 -1.56 -12.19
CA SER A 154 -3.28 -2.83 -12.88
C SER A 154 -1.83 -2.99 -13.31
N LEU A 155 -1.24 -4.15 -13.02
CA LEU A 155 0.08 -4.58 -13.45
C LEU A 155 -0.07 -5.79 -14.37
N ARG A 156 0.58 -5.81 -15.52
CA ARG A 156 0.54 -6.97 -16.42
C ARG A 156 1.89 -7.29 -17.03
N LEU A 157 2.07 -8.55 -17.40
CA LEU A 157 3.18 -9.00 -18.22
C LEU A 157 2.63 -9.81 -19.40
N ARG A 158 2.80 -9.29 -20.60
CA ARG A 158 2.24 -9.93 -21.82
C ARG A 158 2.85 -11.28 -22.09
N ALA A 159 4.15 -11.45 -21.81
CA ALA A 159 4.87 -12.70 -22.03
C ALA A 159 4.27 -13.90 -21.25
N THR A 160 3.73 -13.66 -20.06
CA THR A 160 3.08 -14.69 -19.23
C THR A 160 1.56 -14.67 -19.32
N GLN A 161 0.99 -13.69 -20.01
CA GLN A 161 -0.46 -13.45 -20.11
C GLN A 161 -1.14 -13.22 -18.73
N LEU A 162 -0.37 -12.76 -17.74
CA LEU A 162 -0.88 -12.49 -16.39
C LEU A 162 -1.12 -11.01 -16.19
N GLN A 163 -2.20 -10.71 -15.45
CA GLN A 163 -2.52 -9.38 -14.95
C GLN A 163 -2.95 -9.46 -13.49
N LEU A 164 -2.43 -8.53 -12.69
CA LEU A 164 -2.86 -8.26 -11.33
C LEU A 164 -3.62 -6.93 -11.31
N ASP A 165 -4.85 -6.94 -10.82
CA ASP A 165 -5.59 -5.72 -10.49
C ASP A 165 -5.57 -5.50 -8.98
N VAL A 166 -5.34 -4.27 -8.56
CA VAL A 166 -5.44 -3.82 -7.17
C VAL A 166 -6.67 -2.95 -7.03
N LEU A 167 -7.62 -3.40 -6.21
CA LEU A 167 -8.82 -2.63 -5.87
C LEU A 167 -8.72 -2.19 -4.40
N THR A 168 -9.13 -0.96 -4.09
CA THR A 168 -9.05 -0.45 -2.71
C THR A 168 -10.11 0.60 -2.41
N THR A 169 -10.38 0.80 -1.12
CA THR A 169 -11.15 1.92 -0.56
C THR A 169 -10.26 3.08 -0.14
N GLN A 170 -8.93 2.96 -0.24
CA GLN A 170 -7.98 3.96 0.24
C GLN A 170 -7.83 5.13 -0.74
N PRO A 171 -7.49 6.34 -0.23
CA PRO A 171 -7.35 7.55 -1.06
C PRO A 171 -6.06 7.58 -1.87
N ALA A 172 -5.11 6.68 -1.61
CA ALA A 172 -3.83 6.67 -2.30
C ALA A 172 -3.26 5.27 -2.49
N LEU A 173 -2.29 5.20 -3.39
CA LEU A 173 -1.47 4.02 -3.66
C LEU A 173 0.01 4.41 -3.67
N GLN A 174 0.79 3.88 -2.75
CA GLN A 174 2.24 3.93 -2.86
C GLN A 174 2.69 2.89 -3.88
N VAL A 175 3.49 3.31 -4.84
CA VAL A 175 4.13 2.43 -5.83
C VAL A 175 5.62 2.47 -5.61
N TYR A 176 6.25 1.31 -5.44
CA TYR A 176 7.69 1.18 -5.26
C TYR A 176 8.26 0.11 -6.17
N THR A 177 9.22 0.46 -7.01
CA THR A 177 9.84 -0.43 -7.99
C THR A 177 10.94 -1.33 -7.44
N GLY A 178 11.15 -1.34 -6.12
CA GLY A 178 12.08 -2.27 -5.48
C GLY A 178 13.56 -1.95 -5.73
N ASP A 179 13.90 -0.70 -6.02
CA ASP A 179 15.29 -0.30 -6.35
C ASP A 179 16.26 -0.51 -5.18
N GLY A 180 15.77 -0.46 -3.94
CA GLY A 180 16.55 -0.71 -2.72
C GLY A 180 16.62 -2.18 -2.28
N LEU A 181 16.03 -3.10 -3.01
CA LEU A 181 16.12 -4.53 -2.68
C LEU A 181 17.57 -5.00 -2.73
N ASN A 182 17.90 -5.93 -1.84
CA ASN A 182 19.24 -6.54 -1.74
C ASN A 182 19.11 -8.01 -1.38
N THR A 183 20.23 -8.70 -1.24
CA THR A 183 20.30 -10.14 -0.94
C THR A 183 19.26 -10.56 0.12
N PRO A 184 18.41 -11.59 -0.16
CA PRO A 184 18.52 -12.54 -1.26
C PRO A 184 17.88 -12.09 -2.60
N PHE A 185 17.28 -10.91 -2.65
CA PHE A 185 16.59 -10.40 -3.84
C PHE A 185 17.48 -9.41 -4.59
N ALA A 186 17.42 -9.39 -5.92
CA ALA A 186 18.07 -8.38 -6.72
C ALA A 186 17.26 -7.06 -6.70
N PRO A 187 17.91 -5.89 -6.85
CA PRO A 187 17.18 -4.65 -7.11
C PRO A 187 16.19 -4.82 -8.26
N ARG A 188 15.00 -4.22 -8.10
CA ARG A 188 13.93 -4.25 -9.12
C ARG A 188 13.43 -5.67 -9.48
N SER A 189 13.56 -6.64 -8.56
CA SER A 189 13.01 -7.99 -8.77
C SER A 189 11.50 -8.10 -8.49
N GLY A 190 10.87 -7.02 -8.06
CA GLY A 190 9.43 -6.92 -7.85
C GLY A 190 8.98 -5.49 -7.61
N ILE A 191 7.68 -5.25 -7.72
CA ILE A 191 7.02 -3.95 -7.50
C ILE A 191 6.02 -4.04 -6.37
N CYS A 192 5.97 -3.03 -5.50
CA CYS A 192 4.94 -2.87 -4.47
C CYS A 192 3.81 -1.97 -4.96
N LEU A 193 2.58 -2.34 -4.58
CA LEU A 193 1.35 -1.61 -4.87
C LEU A 193 0.55 -1.51 -3.56
N GLU A 194 0.86 -0.49 -2.76
CA GLU A 194 0.44 -0.39 -1.37
C GLU A 194 -0.70 0.61 -1.22
N ALA A 195 -1.92 0.09 -1.11
CA ALA A 195 -3.09 0.93 -0.88
C ALA A 195 -3.11 1.44 0.57
N GLN A 196 -3.16 2.77 0.76
CA GLN A 196 -3.01 3.42 2.05
C GLN A 196 -3.53 4.87 2.04
N GLY A 197 -3.50 5.53 3.20
CA GLY A 197 -3.56 7.00 3.30
C GLY A 197 -2.26 7.65 2.84
N PHE A 198 -2.25 8.97 2.70
CA PHE A 198 -1.07 9.68 2.23
C PHE A 198 0.10 9.53 3.21
N SER A 199 1.28 9.22 2.67
CA SER A 199 2.53 9.22 3.43
C SER A 199 2.82 10.63 3.95
N ASN A 200 3.39 10.75 5.16
CA ASN A 200 3.68 12.02 5.84
C ASN A 200 2.44 12.88 6.18
N ALA A 201 1.21 12.35 6.09
CA ALA A 201 -0.02 13.10 6.37
C ALA A 201 -0.04 13.82 7.74
N PRO A 202 0.52 13.28 8.85
CA PRO A 202 0.52 14.00 10.13
C PRO A 202 1.26 15.34 10.10
N ASN A 203 2.16 15.55 9.14
CA ASN A 203 2.97 16.75 9.01
C ASN A 203 2.53 17.69 7.88
N GLN A 204 1.44 17.33 7.16
CA GLN A 204 0.95 18.07 6.01
C GLN A 204 -0.53 18.40 6.20
N SER A 205 -0.84 19.66 6.50
CA SER A 205 -2.20 20.11 6.85
C SER A 205 -3.21 20.02 5.70
N ASN A 206 -2.72 19.92 4.47
CA ASN A 206 -3.53 19.78 3.25
C ASN A 206 -3.75 18.33 2.82
N PHE A 207 -3.10 17.37 3.49
CA PHE A 207 -3.34 15.95 3.23
C PHE A 207 -4.53 15.43 4.05
N PRO A 208 -5.27 14.42 3.55
CA PRO A 208 -6.29 13.75 4.34
C PRO A 208 -5.74 13.23 5.66
N SER A 209 -6.47 13.49 6.75
CA SER A 209 -6.04 13.07 8.10
C SER A 209 -6.02 11.54 8.22
N ILE A 210 -4.98 11.01 8.83
CA ILE A 210 -4.86 9.61 9.25
C ILE A 210 -5.00 9.46 10.78
N ALA A 211 -5.52 10.47 11.46
CA ALA A 211 -5.80 10.40 12.90
C ALA A 211 -6.92 9.39 13.17
N LEU A 212 -6.73 8.57 14.20
CA LEU A 212 -7.72 7.66 14.74
C LEU A 212 -8.07 8.10 16.14
N GLU A 213 -9.35 8.48 16.34
CA GLU A 213 -9.87 8.94 17.63
C GLU A 213 -10.44 7.78 18.45
N PRO A 214 -10.44 7.88 19.80
CA PRO A 214 -11.15 6.95 20.66
C PRO A 214 -12.62 6.82 20.27
N GLY A 215 -13.09 5.57 20.20
CA GLY A 215 -14.47 5.26 19.77
C GLY A 215 -14.67 5.21 18.26
N ALA A 216 -13.74 5.72 17.46
CA ALA A 216 -13.73 5.51 16.01
C ALA A 216 -13.11 4.14 15.66
N THR A 217 -13.39 3.68 14.47
CA THR A 217 -12.76 2.46 13.90
C THR A 217 -12.13 2.80 12.56
N TYR A 218 -10.83 2.60 12.46
CA TYR A 218 -10.14 2.57 11.16
C TYR A 218 -10.65 1.38 10.34
N ARG A 219 -10.93 1.60 9.06
CA ARG A 219 -11.36 0.55 8.14
C ARG A 219 -10.73 0.75 6.77
N GLN A 220 -10.26 -0.36 6.21
CA GLN A 220 -9.70 -0.40 4.86
C GLN A 220 -10.03 -1.74 4.22
N ARG A 221 -10.32 -1.71 2.92
CA ARG A 221 -10.40 -2.93 2.10
C ARG A 221 -9.48 -2.80 0.90
N THR A 222 -8.70 -3.85 0.67
CA THR A 222 -7.88 -4.00 -0.54
C THR A 222 -8.09 -5.40 -1.10
N ILE A 223 -8.17 -5.52 -2.43
CA ILE A 223 -8.30 -6.80 -3.12
C ILE A 223 -7.21 -6.87 -4.18
N TYR A 224 -6.45 -7.95 -4.17
CA TYR A 224 -5.56 -8.36 -5.24
C TYR A 224 -6.29 -9.40 -6.08
N GLN A 225 -6.52 -9.09 -7.35
CA GLN A 225 -7.19 -9.98 -8.30
C GLN A 225 -6.24 -10.37 -9.41
N LEU A 226 -5.88 -11.64 -9.46
CA LEU A 226 -5.08 -12.20 -10.55
C LEU A 226 -6.00 -12.70 -11.66
N LYS A 227 -5.65 -12.41 -12.91
CA LYS A 227 -6.41 -12.84 -14.08
C LYS A 227 -5.50 -13.06 -15.29
N GLU A 228 -5.96 -13.82 -16.25
CA GLU A 228 -5.34 -13.94 -17.56
C GLU A 228 -5.72 -12.75 -18.44
N ILE A 229 -4.75 -12.28 -19.25
CA ILE A 229 -5.00 -11.28 -20.30
C ILE A 229 -5.63 -12.01 -21.48
N ALA A 230 -6.80 -11.55 -21.94
CA ALA A 230 -7.40 -12.10 -23.16
C ALA A 230 -6.43 -11.95 -24.34
N THR A 231 -6.17 -13.05 -25.03
CA THR A 231 -5.44 -13.04 -26.30
C THR A 231 -6.32 -12.31 -27.32
N VAL A 232 -5.83 -11.22 -27.90
CA VAL A 232 -6.49 -10.48 -28.99
C VAL A 232 -6.14 -11.15 -30.31
#